data_fed5d14989528d68ad43e196653adc83
#
_entry.id   fed5d14989528d68ad43e196653adc83
#
_cell.length_a   1.000
_cell.length_b   1.000
_cell.length_c   1.000
_cell.angle_alpha   90.00
_cell.angle_beta   90.00
_cell.angle_gamma   90.00
#
_symmetry.space_group_name_H-M   'P 1'
#
loop_
_entity.id
_entity.type
_entity.pdbx_description
1 polymer ?
#
loop_
_entity_poly.entity_id
_entity_poly.type
_entity_poly.pdbx_seq_one_letter_code
_entity_poly.pdbx_strand_id
1 'polypeptide(L)'
;VRYSIENPRAYLESNVTGFFNILEACRHSETLCGRAVRHLVYASSSSVYGNQRKMPFSVEDDVSRPISLYAATKKADELMAYTYSHLYGIPTTGLRFFTVYGPWGRPDMAYFSFTRRILAGEPIRVFNHGDLYRDFTYVDDIVVCLVRLLGCPPAGEDPALVYNIGNSRPERLTDFIAALEAALGREAKKEYLPMQPGDVYRTYADVSALERDFGFRPDTPIAEGLGRFAAWYRAYYGEGSV
;
A
#
# COMPACT_ATOMS: atom_id res chain seq x y z
N VAL A 1 -9.50 -1.94 -4.19
CA VAL A 1 -10.02 -1.23 -5.37
C VAL A 1 -11.28 -1.89 -5.90
N ARG A 2 -11.24 -3.19 -6.27
CA ARG A 2 -12.38 -3.90 -6.89
C ARG A 2 -13.64 -3.85 -6.03
N TYR A 3 -13.55 -4.17 -4.76
CA TYR A 3 -14.68 -4.14 -3.85
C TYR A 3 -15.33 -2.75 -3.73
N SER A 4 -14.61 -1.66 -4.03
CA SER A 4 -15.21 -0.31 -4.08
C SER A 4 -16.20 -0.11 -5.24
N ILE A 5 -16.15 -0.98 -6.26
CA ILE A 5 -17.14 -1.00 -7.37
C ILE A 5 -18.39 -1.76 -6.93
N GLU A 6 -18.22 -2.83 -6.16
CA GLU A 6 -19.31 -3.70 -5.71
C GLU A 6 -20.05 -3.10 -4.51
N ASN A 7 -19.32 -2.50 -3.56
CA ASN A 7 -19.87 -1.87 -2.37
C ASN A 7 -19.25 -0.49 -2.11
N PRO A 8 -19.64 0.53 -2.89
CA PRO A 8 -19.08 1.89 -2.78
C PRO A 8 -19.36 2.53 -1.42
N ARG A 9 -20.53 2.24 -0.82
CA ARG A 9 -20.95 2.83 0.45
C ARG A 9 -19.99 2.50 1.59
N ALA A 10 -19.52 1.25 1.67
CA ALA A 10 -18.57 0.83 2.68
C ALA A 10 -17.27 1.65 2.66
N TYR A 11 -16.83 2.08 1.46
CA TYR A 11 -15.63 2.93 1.32
C TYR A 11 -15.88 4.37 1.77
N LEU A 12 -17.06 4.93 1.50
CA LEU A 12 -17.41 6.27 1.98
C LEU A 12 -17.53 6.26 3.51
N GLU A 13 -18.21 5.29 4.06
CA GLU A 13 -18.39 5.17 5.52
C GLU A 13 -17.06 4.93 6.24
N SER A 14 -16.24 3.99 5.78
CA SER A 14 -14.98 3.64 6.45
C SER A 14 -13.87 4.66 6.19
N ASN A 15 -13.63 5.05 4.94
CA ASN A 15 -12.51 5.92 4.61
C ASN A 15 -12.84 7.38 4.87
N VAL A 16 -13.95 7.91 4.33
CA VAL A 16 -14.25 9.33 4.45
C VAL A 16 -14.82 9.67 5.84
N THR A 17 -15.94 9.04 6.21
CA THR A 17 -16.58 9.32 7.52
C THR A 17 -15.71 8.84 8.67
N GLY A 18 -15.14 7.64 8.55
CA GLY A 18 -14.25 7.09 9.58
C GLY A 18 -13.00 7.94 9.78
N PHE A 19 -12.36 8.41 8.69
CA PHE A 19 -11.20 9.28 8.79
C PHE A 19 -11.53 10.66 9.35
N PHE A 20 -12.67 11.25 8.96
CA PHE A 20 -13.19 12.46 9.56
C PHE A 20 -13.32 12.32 11.08
N ASN A 21 -13.88 11.22 11.58
CA ASN A 21 -14.01 10.98 13.01
C ASN A 21 -12.64 10.90 13.72
N ILE A 22 -11.62 10.33 13.08
CA ILE A 22 -10.25 10.32 13.61
C ILE A 22 -9.68 11.74 13.67
N LEU A 23 -9.89 12.56 12.63
CA LEU A 23 -9.43 13.94 12.60
C LEU A 23 -10.11 14.79 13.73
N GLU A 24 -11.41 14.61 13.94
CA GLU A 24 -12.12 15.27 15.06
C GLU A 24 -11.61 14.78 16.43
N ALA A 25 -11.34 13.49 16.57
CA ALA A 25 -10.73 12.98 17.80
C ALA A 25 -9.32 13.56 18.04
N CYS A 26 -8.51 13.74 16.98
CA CYS A 26 -7.22 14.41 17.07
C CYS A 26 -7.37 15.88 17.47
N ARG A 27 -8.31 16.61 16.85
CA ARG A 27 -8.59 18.01 17.13
C ARG A 27 -8.99 18.25 18.58
N HIS A 28 -9.80 17.35 19.14
CA HIS A 28 -10.29 17.47 20.51
C HIS A 28 -9.45 16.69 21.54
N SER A 29 -8.30 16.15 21.16
CA SER A 29 -7.49 15.27 22.00
C SER A 29 -7.03 15.93 23.30
N GLU A 30 -6.68 17.22 23.28
CA GLU A 30 -6.27 17.95 24.47
C GLU A 30 -7.41 18.03 25.50
N THR A 31 -8.63 18.34 25.03
CA THR A 31 -9.82 18.39 25.89
C THR A 31 -10.22 17.00 26.42
N LEU A 32 -10.10 15.96 25.58
CA LEU A 32 -10.53 14.60 25.90
C LEU A 32 -9.51 13.83 26.76
N CYS A 33 -8.21 14.06 26.52
CA CYS A 33 -7.13 13.25 27.09
C CYS A 33 -6.07 14.10 27.84
N GLY A 34 -6.25 15.41 27.97
CA GLY A 34 -5.30 16.32 28.64
C GLY A 34 -4.01 16.58 27.84
N ARG A 35 -3.91 16.15 26.59
CA ARG A 35 -2.75 16.39 25.73
C ARG A 35 -3.14 16.38 24.26
N ALA A 36 -2.56 17.29 23.48
CA ALA A 36 -2.72 17.32 22.04
C ALA A 36 -2.02 16.15 21.35
N VAL A 37 -2.59 15.69 20.23
CA VAL A 37 -1.93 14.73 19.32
C VAL A 37 -0.69 15.39 18.72
N ARG A 38 0.47 14.73 18.86
CA ARG A 38 1.73 15.25 18.35
C ARG A 38 1.99 14.93 16.89
N HIS A 39 1.40 13.86 16.37
CA HIS A 39 1.57 13.43 15.00
C HIS A 39 0.45 12.45 14.61
N LEU A 40 -0.24 12.71 13.52
CA LEU A 40 -1.17 11.79 12.89
C LEU A 40 -0.52 11.23 11.61
N VAL A 41 -0.18 9.95 11.61
CA VAL A 41 0.28 9.23 10.42
C VAL A 41 -0.88 8.41 9.88
N TYR A 42 -1.19 8.55 8.60
CA TYR A 42 -2.34 7.87 8.00
C TYR A 42 -2.02 7.22 6.65
N ALA A 43 -2.78 6.16 6.35
CA ALA A 43 -2.61 5.42 5.12
C ALA A 43 -3.33 6.10 3.95
N SER A 44 -2.57 6.59 2.96
CA SER A 44 -3.03 6.85 1.61
C SER A 44 -2.70 5.65 0.70
N SER A 45 -2.65 5.82 -0.60
CA SER A 45 -2.43 4.73 -1.55
C SER A 45 -1.82 5.25 -2.86
N SER A 46 -0.97 4.45 -3.50
CA SER A 46 -0.52 4.70 -4.88
C SER A 46 -1.66 4.73 -5.91
N SER A 47 -2.85 4.25 -5.55
CA SER A 47 -4.04 4.34 -6.40
C SER A 47 -4.47 5.79 -6.69
N VAL A 48 -4.07 6.78 -5.87
CA VAL A 48 -4.37 8.20 -6.10
C VAL A 48 -3.75 8.74 -7.38
N TYR A 49 -2.66 8.13 -7.87
CA TYR A 49 -2.02 8.51 -9.13
C TYR A 49 -2.88 8.22 -10.37
N GLY A 50 -3.92 7.38 -10.22
CA GLY A 50 -4.85 7.09 -11.30
C GLY A 50 -4.17 6.46 -12.51
N ASN A 51 -4.43 7.00 -13.69
CA ASN A 51 -3.94 6.49 -14.98
C ASN A 51 -2.73 7.29 -15.52
N GLN A 52 -1.90 7.81 -14.62
CA GLN A 52 -0.72 8.60 -14.98
C GLN A 52 0.31 7.74 -15.74
N ARG A 53 0.93 8.34 -16.77
CA ARG A 53 1.93 7.65 -17.61
C ARG A 53 3.37 7.95 -17.22
N LYS A 54 3.60 9.07 -16.51
CA LYS A 54 4.93 9.44 -16.00
C LYS A 54 5.37 8.43 -14.94
N MET A 55 6.60 7.98 -15.02
CA MET A 55 7.24 7.06 -14.07
C MET A 55 8.66 7.54 -13.74
N PRO A 56 9.10 7.33 -12.49
CA PRO A 56 8.38 6.88 -11.29
C PRO A 56 7.28 7.86 -10.87
N PHE A 57 6.29 7.38 -10.09
CA PHE A 57 5.29 8.26 -9.48
C PHE A 57 5.93 9.11 -8.38
N SER A 58 5.86 10.42 -8.51
CA SER A 58 6.36 11.38 -7.53
C SER A 58 5.24 11.93 -6.66
N VAL A 59 5.54 12.32 -5.43
CA VAL A 59 4.56 13.00 -4.55
C VAL A 59 4.15 14.35 -5.11
N GLU A 60 4.97 14.97 -5.96
CA GLU A 60 4.69 16.24 -6.66
C GLU A 60 3.78 16.08 -7.89
N ASP A 61 3.46 14.85 -8.29
CA ASP A 61 2.61 14.63 -9.45
C ASP A 61 1.15 14.99 -9.16
N ASP A 62 0.44 15.47 -10.19
CA ASP A 62 -0.98 15.75 -10.10
C ASP A 62 -1.79 14.46 -9.84
N VAL A 63 -2.54 14.44 -8.76
CA VAL A 63 -3.42 13.33 -8.34
C VAL A 63 -4.89 13.73 -8.32
N SER A 64 -5.27 14.71 -9.14
CA SER A 64 -6.65 15.23 -9.23
C SER A 64 -7.61 14.30 -9.97
N ARG A 65 -7.11 13.24 -10.65
CA ARG A 65 -7.90 12.36 -11.51
C ARG A 65 -7.85 10.88 -11.10
N PRO A 66 -8.35 10.52 -9.90
CA PRO A 66 -8.44 9.12 -9.48
C PRO A 66 -9.39 8.34 -10.39
N ILE A 67 -9.05 7.08 -10.69
CA ILE A 67 -9.84 6.22 -11.61
C ILE A 67 -10.68 5.15 -10.88
N SER A 68 -10.76 5.22 -9.55
CA SER A 68 -11.62 4.36 -8.74
C SER A 68 -12.16 5.12 -7.55
N LEU A 69 -13.32 4.71 -7.03
CA LEU A 69 -13.87 5.31 -5.82
C LEU A 69 -12.92 5.14 -4.61
N TYR A 70 -12.28 3.99 -4.48
CA TYR A 70 -11.24 3.79 -3.47
C TYR A 70 -10.14 4.86 -3.55
N ALA A 71 -9.61 5.11 -4.75
CA ALA A 71 -8.60 6.14 -4.94
C ALA A 71 -9.13 7.54 -4.61
N ALA A 72 -10.38 7.83 -4.98
CA ALA A 72 -11.02 9.10 -4.65
C ALA A 72 -11.18 9.28 -3.14
N THR A 73 -11.59 8.24 -2.40
CA THR A 73 -11.66 8.33 -0.92
C THR A 73 -10.29 8.52 -0.30
N LYS A 74 -9.23 7.86 -0.80
CA LYS A 74 -7.86 8.07 -0.30
C LYS A 74 -7.33 9.46 -0.60
N LYS A 75 -7.66 10.04 -1.76
CA LYS A 75 -7.34 11.44 -2.04
C LYS A 75 -8.15 12.40 -1.15
N ALA A 76 -9.40 12.10 -0.84
CA ALA A 76 -10.19 12.86 0.12
C ALA A 76 -9.56 12.88 1.52
N ASP A 77 -9.00 11.74 1.98
CA ASP A 77 -8.25 11.66 3.23
C ASP A 77 -7.05 12.63 3.23
N GLU A 78 -6.27 12.70 2.15
CA GLU A 78 -5.15 13.64 2.02
C GLU A 78 -5.61 15.11 2.12
N LEU A 79 -6.71 15.46 1.45
CA LEU A 79 -7.26 16.80 1.47
C LEU A 79 -7.82 17.19 2.84
N MET A 80 -8.54 16.29 3.51
CA MET A 80 -9.05 16.51 4.86
C MET A 80 -7.91 16.64 5.87
N ALA A 81 -6.88 15.79 5.78
CA ALA A 81 -5.71 15.90 6.66
C ALA A 81 -4.99 17.24 6.51
N TYR A 82 -4.78 17.69 5.26
CA TYR A 82 -4.21 19.01 5.00
C TYR A 82 -5.07 20.14 5.61
N THR A 83 -6.38 20.08 5.40
CA THR A 83 -7.32 21.09 5.95
C THR A 83 -7.23 21.16 7.47
N TYR A 84 -7.20 20.02 8.16
CA TYR A 84 -7.10 19.97 9.62
C TYR A 84 -5.72 20.40 10.13
N SER A 85 -4.69 20.09 9.39
CA SER A 85 -3.34 20.57 9.67
C SER A 85 -3.26 22.10 9.60
N HIS A 86 -3.79 22.69 8.51
CA HIS A 86 -3.84 24.13 8.31
C HIS A 86 -4.70 24.87 9.37
N LEU A 87 -5.91 24.38 9.64
CA LEU A 87 -6.85 25.06 10.53
C LEU A 87 -6.51 24.89 12.02
N TYR A 88 -5.96 23.75 12.40
CA TYR A 88 -5.80 23.36 13.82
C TYR A 88 -4.37 23.02 14.21
N GLY A 89 -3.40 23.18 13.30
CA GLY A 89 -1.98 22.89 13.57
C GLY A 89 -1.68 21.43 13.89
N ILE A 90 -2.53 20.49 13.47
CA ILE A 90 -2.31 19.06 13.73
C ILE A 90 -1.24 18.53 12.75
N PRO A 91 -0.06 18.08 13.24
CA PRO A 91 0.95 17.52 12.35
C PRO A 91 0.47 16.22 11.71
N THR A 92 0.43 16.17 10.37
CA THR A 92 -0.08 15.02 9.62
C THR A 92 0.91 14.51 8.60
N THR A 93 1.03 13.19 8.47
CA THR A 93 1.82 12.56 7.40
C THR A 93 1.02 11.47 6.71
N GLY A 94 0.72 11.69 5.44
CA GLY A 94 0.07 10.72 4.56
C GLY A 94 1.08 9.80 3.90
N LEU A 95 0.77 8.51 3.84
CA LEU A 95 1.66 7.50 3.28
C LEU A 95 0.98 6.82 2.08
N ARG A 96 1.47 7.11 0.87
CA ARG A 96 1.02 6.45 -0.36
C ARG A 96 1.70 5.11 -0.50
N PHE A 97 1.10 4.08 0.09
CA PHE A 97 1.61 2.72 -0.02
C PHE A 97 1.45 2.17 -1.43
N PHE A 98 2.51 1.53 -1.90
CA PHE A 98 2.49 0.70 -3.11
C PHE A 98 2.04 -0.73 -2.76
N THR A 99 2.44 -1.74 -3.51
CA THR A 99 1.94 -3.10 -3.27
C THR A 99 2.70 -3.76 -2.12
N VAL A 100 2.17 -3.65 -0.91
CA VAL A 100 2.74 -4.28 0.28
C VAL A 100 2.45 -5.77 0.29
N TYR A 101 3.47 -6.58 0.62
CA TYR A 101 3.36 -8.04 0.78
C TYR A 101 4.14 -8.52 2.00
N GLY A 102 3.78 -9.69 2.52
CA GLY A 102 4.46 -10.30 3.67
C GLY A 102 3.50 -11.03 4.60
N PRO A 103 4.01 -11.51 5.75
CA PRO A 103 3.22 -12.12 6.82
C PRO A 103 2.04 -11.25 7.26
N TRP A 104 0.96 -11.89 7.70
CA TRP A 104 -0.28 -11.24 8.18
C TRP A 104 -0.99 -10.38 7.13
N GLY A 105 -0.64 -10.55 5.86
CA GLY A 105 -1.28 -9.83 4.76
C GLY A 105 -2.70 -10.30 4.48
N ARG A 106 -3.46 -9.48 3.75
CA ARG A 106 -4.85 -9.78 3.42
C ARG A 106 -4.96 -10.97 2.45
N PRO A 107 -5.89 -11.92 2.69
CA PRO A 107 -6.04 -13.10 1.83
C PRO A 107 -6.48 -12.83 0.39
N ASP A 108 -7.04 -11.64 0.11
CA ASP A 108 -7.45 -11.22 -1.24
C ASP A 108 -6.30 -10.67 -2.10
N MET A 109 -5.12 -10.45 -1.51
CA MET A 109 -3.93 -10.02 -2.26
C MET A 109 -3.36 -11.14 -3.11
N ALA A 110 -2.75 -10.76 -4.26
CA ALA A 110 -2.28 -11.73 -5.26
C ALA A 110 -1.31 -12.77 -4.67
N TYR A 111 -0.30 -12.34 -3.91
CA TYR A 111 0.68 -13.25 -3.34
C TYR A 111 0.04 -14.28 -2.40
N PHE A 112 -0.96 -13.88 -1.61
CA PHE A 112 -1.66 -14.76 -0.69
C PHE A 112 -2.57 -15.74 -1.45
N SER A 113 -3.38 -15.23 -2.38
CA SER A 113 -4.28 -16.05 -3.18
C SER A 113 -3.53 -17.03 -4.09
N PHE A 114 -2.38 -16.62 -4.64
CA PHE A 114 -1.51 -17.49 -5.42
C PHE A 114 -0.92 -18.60 -4.56
N THR A 115 -0.40 -18.28 -3.37
CA THR A 115 0.14 -19.27 -2.43
C THR A 115 -0.88 -20.33 -2.11
N ARG A 116 -2.10 -19.93 -1.72
CA ARG A 116 -3.19 -20.87 -1.43
C ARG A 116 -3.48 -21.79 -2.62
N ARG A 117 -3.62 -21.24 -3.83
CA ARG A 117 -3.91 -22.02 -5.03
C ARG A 117 -2.76 -22.92 -5.45
N ILE A 118 -1.52 -22.46 -5.36
CA ILE A 118 -0.33 -23.27 -5.67
C ILE A 118 -0.28 -24.48 -4.73
N LEU A 119 -0.46 -24.26 -3.43
CA LEU A 119 -0.46 -25.34 -2.43
C LEU A 119 -1.64 -26.30 -2.62
N ALA A 120 -2.81 -25.80 -3.03
CA ALA A 120 -3.97 -26.63 -3.39
C ALA A 120 -3.82 -27.37 -4.74
N GLY A 121 -2.80 -27.04 -5.54
CA GLY A 121 -2.67 -27.58 -6.91
C GLY A 121 -3.69 -27.01 -7.89
N GLU A 122 -4.33 -25.88 -7.53
CA GLU A 122 -5.28 -25.16 -8.37
C GLU A 122 -4.55 -24.18 -9.31
N PRO A 123 -5.16 -23.84 -10.47
CA PRO A 123 -4.57 -22.86 -11.39
C PRO A 123 -4.63 -21.43 -10.81
N ILE A 124 -3.56 -20.67 -10.98
CA ILE A 124 -3.52 -19.23 -10.74
C ILE A 124 -3.83 -18.46 -12.02
N ARG A 125 -4.56 -17.35 -11.90
CA ARG A 125 -4.89 -16.49 -13.04
C ARG A 125 -3.82 -15.42 -13.24
N VAL A 126 -3.17 -15.44 -14.40
CA VAL A 126 -2.07 -14.56 -14.75
C VAL A 126 -2.54 -13.56 -15.81
N PHE A 127 -2.94 -12.37 -15.37
CA PHE A 127 -3.49 -11.34 -16.25
C PHE A 127 -2.40 -10.67 -17.09
N ASN A 128 -2.81 -10.12 -18.25
CA ASN A 128 -1.94 -9.57 -19.28
C ASN A 128 -0.79 -10.51 -19.63
N HIS A 129 -1.05 -11.81 -19.68
CA HIS A 129 -0.05 -12.85 -19.95
C HIS A 129 1.21 -12.75 -19.05
N GLY A 130 1.08 -12.12 -17.87
CA GLY A 130 2.19 -11.88 -16.93
C GLY A 130 3.05 -10.66 -17.24
N ASP A 131 2.75 -9.91 -18.28
CA ASP A 131 3.47 -8.68 -18.64
C ASP A 131 2.86 -7.48 -17.89
N LEU A 132 2.99 -7.50 -16.58
CA LEU A 132 2.62 -6.44 -15.64
C LEU A 132 3.77 -6.21 -14.68
N TYR A 133 3.98 -4.95 -14.30
CA TYR A 133 5.04 -4.56 -13.38
C TYR A 133 4.44 -3.89 -12.15
N ARG A 134 4.89 -4.32 -10.97
CA ARG A 134 4.45 -3.75 -9.69
C ARG A 134 5.63 -3.49 -8.78
N ASP A 135 5.51 -2.41 -8.03
CA ASP A 135 6.41 -2.13 -6.91
C ASP A 135 5.92 -2.94 -5.71
N PHE A 136 6.59 -4.07 -5.48
CA PHE A 136 6.32 -4.92 -4.32
C PHE A 136 7.23 -4.51 -3.16
N THR A 137 6.63 -4.15 -2.04
CA THR A 137 7.34 -3.68 -0.85
C THR A 137 7.10 -4.63 0.32
N TYR A 138 8.18 -5.13 0.91
CA TYR A 138 8.07 -6.07 2.02
C TYR A 138 7.56 -5.36 3.28
N VAL A 139 6.72 -6.05 4.07
CA VAL A 139 6.01 -5.45 5.21
C VAL A 139 6.95 -4.92 6.30
N ASP A 140 8.08 -5.58 6.56
CA ASP A 140 9.03 -5.09 7.58
C ASP A 140 9.68 -3.77 7.17
N ASP A 141 9.95 -3.55 5.87
CA ASP A 141 10.43 -2.26 5.38
C ASP A 141 9.39 -1.15 5.63
N ILE A 142 8.10 -1.47 5.46
CA ILE A 142 7.01 -0.55 5.79
C ILE A 142 7.01 -0.23 7.29
N VAL A 143 7.14 -1.24 8.15
CA VAL A 143 7.13 -1.07 9.61
C VAL A 143 8.33 -0.23 10.08
N VAL A 144 9.53 -0.50 9.56
CA VAL A 144 10.73 0.30 9.85
C VAL A 144 10.52 1.76 9.45
N CYS A 145 9.96 2.00 8.27
CA CYS A 145 9.63 3.34 7.80
C CYS A 145 8.63 4.04 8.74
N LEU A 146 7.54 3.38 9.10
CA LEU A 146 6.52 3.91 10.01
C LEU A 146 7.12 4.29 11.37
N VAL A 147 7.96 3.44 11.96
CA VAL A 147 8.60 3.71 13.26
C VAL A 147 9.48 4.94 13.19
N ARG A 148 10.25 5.13 12.11
CA ARG A 148 11.08 6.33 11.91
C ARG A 148 10.22 7.59 11.78
N LEU A 149 9.18 7.53 10.94
CA LEU A 149 8.26 8.64 10.68
C LEU A 149 7.52 9.11 11.93
N LEU A 150 7.07 8.19 12.78
CA LEU A 150 6.30 8.53 14.00
C LEU A 150 7.06 9.47 14.94
N GLY A 151 8.39 9.35 15.00
CA GLY A 151 9.24 10.21 15.81
C GLY A 151 9.51 11.60 15.22
N CYS A 152 9.11 11.87 13.97
CA CYS A 152 9.46 13.06 13.21
C CYS A 152 8.20 13.77 12.68
N PRO A 153 7.38 14.39 13.55
CA PRO A 153 6.22 15.14 13.09
C PRO A 153 6.65 16.32 12.20
N PRO A 154 5.93 16.61 11.11
CA PRO A 154 6.18 17.80 10.31
C PRO A 154 5.97 19.06 11.16
N ALA A 155 6.69 20.13 10.82
CA ALA A 155 6.64 21.40 11.50
C ALA A 155 6.44 22.53 10.47
N GLY A 156 6.10 23.73 10.96
CA GLY A 156 5.87 24.91 10.13
C GLY A 156 4.42 25.39 10.21
N GLU A 157 4.06 26.27 9.28
CA GLU A 157 2.74 26.90 9.23
C GLU A 157 1.64 25.90 8.80
N ASP A 158 1.97 25.04 7.82
CA ASP A 158 1.12 23.94 7.33
C ASP A 158 1.82 22.61 7.55
N PRO A 159 1.74 22.00 8.77
CA PRO A 159 2.49 20.81 9.10
C PRO A 159 1.84 19.53 8.52
N ALA A 160 1.70 19.48 7.19
CA ALA A 160 1.14 18.36 6.45
C ALA A 160 2.11 17.89 5.36
N LEU A 161 2.50 16.62 5.40
CA LEU A 161 3.37 16.00 4.41
C LEU A 161 2.77 14.72 3.83
N VAL A 162 3.20 14.37 2.63
CA VAL A 162 2.86 13.09 1.98
C VAL A 162 4.13 12.43 1.47
N TYR A 163 4.28 11.13 1.70
CA TYR A 163 5.38 10.33 1.18
C TYR A 163 4.90 9.11 0.41
N ASN A 164 5.63 8.77 -0.64
CA ASN A 164 5.54 7.45 -1.25
C ASN A 164 6.31 6.44 -0.41
N ILE A 165 5.72 5.27 -0.20
CA ILE A 165 6.41 4.13 0.39
C ILE A 165 6.32 2.95 -0.57
N GLY A 166 7.45 2.64 -1.18
CA GLY A 166 7.63 1.59 -2.17
C GLY A 166 9.08 1.15 -2.23
N ASN A 167 9.36 0.00 -2.83
CA ASN A 167 10.71 -0.50 -3.03
C ASN A 167 11.46 0.24 -4.17
N SER A 168 10.72 1.02 -4.98
CA SER A 168 11.25 1.74 -6.15
C SER A 168 11.95 0.81 -7.18
N ARG A 169 11.60 -0.47 -7.15
CA ARG A 169 12.08 -1.52 -8.09
C ARG A 169 10.87 -2.27 -8.62
N PRO A 170 10.41 -1.94 -9.83
CA PRO A 170 9.25 -2.62 -10.40
C PRO A 170 9.62 -4.06 -10.81
N GLU A 171 8.97 -5.02 -10.18
CA GLU A 171 9.12 -6.45 -10.47
C GLU A 171 8.07 -6.89 -11.49
N ARG A 172 8.48 -7.72 -12.44
CA ARG A 172 7.55 -8.33 -13.40
C ARG A 172 6.71 -9.40 -12.72
N LEU A 173 5.43 -9.50 -13.06
CA LEU A 173 4.53 -10.48 -12.44
C LEU A 173 5.01 -11.93 -12.63
N THR A 174 5.62 -12.25 -13.77
CA THR A 174 6.22 -13.57 -14.01
C THR A 174 7.38 -13.88 -13.07
N ASP A 175 8.24 -12.89 -12.80
CA ASP A 175 9.40 -13.07 -11.93
C ASP A 175 8.96 -13.17 -10.45
N PHE A 176 7.93 -12.42 -10.09
CA PHE A 176 7.25 -12.55 -8.80
C PHE A 176 6.68 -13.96 -8.61
N ILE A 177 5.99 -14.51 -9.61
CA ILE A 177 5.44 -15.87 -9.56
C ILE A 177 6.57 -16.90 -9.46
N ALA A 178 7.64 -16.78 -10.23
CA ALA A 178 8.78 -17.68 -10.17
C ALA A 178 9.46 -17.68 -8.78
N ALA A 179 9.63 -16.50 -8.18
CA ALA A 179 10.16 -16.38 -6.82
C ALA A 179 9.23 -17.01 -5.78
N LEU A 180 7.91 -16.90 -5.95
CA LEU A 180 6.93 -17.54 -5.07
C LEU A 180 6.94 -19.07 -5.23
N GLU A 181 7.03 -19.59 -6.47
CA GLU A 181 7.18 -21.01 -6.76
C GLU A 181 8.43 -21.59 -6.08
N ALA A 182 9.55 -20.89 -6.19
CA ALA A 182 10.81 -21.28 -5.53
C ALA A 182 10.67 -21.29 -4.00
N ALA A 183 10.03 -20.27 -3.40
CA ALA A 183 9.80 -20.19 -1.97
C ALA A 183 8.87 -21.31 -1.46
N LEU A 184 7.90 -21.72 -2.27
CA LEU A 184 6.94 -22.77 -1.94
C LEU A 184 7.46 -24.18 -2.32
N GLY A 185 8.55 -24.29 -3.10
CA GLY A 185 9.04 -25.57 -3.62
C GLY A 185 8.02 -26.27 -4.52
N ARG A 186 7.13 -25.52 -5.18
CA ARG A 186 6.03 -26.07 -5.97
C ARG A 186 5.70 -25.16 -7.15
N GLU A 187 5.60 -25.75 -8.35
CA GLU A 187 5.22 -25.02 -9.56
C GLU A 187 3.72 -24.70 -9.60
N ALA A 188 3.39 -23.52 -10.12
CA ALA A 188 2.01 -23.07 -10.32
C ALA A 188 1.46 -23.59 -11.65
N LYS A 189 0.22 -24.03 -11.64
CA LYS A 189 -0.58 -24.16 -12.86
C LYS A 189 -1.03 -22.76 -13.27
N LYS A 190 -0.60 -22.27 -14.43
CA LYS A 190 -0.85 -20.88 -14.87
C LYS A 190 -1.93 -20.83 -15.95
N GLU A 191 -3.01 -20.07 -15.68
CA GLU A 191 -4.04 -19.70 -16.64
C GLU A 191 -3.77 -18.26 -17.10
N TYR A 192 -3.30 -18.10 -18.32
CA TYR A 192 -2.98 -16.79 -18.87
C TYR A 192 -4.23 -16.11 -19.43
N LEU A 193 -4.49 -14.89 -18.98
CA LEU A 193 -5.68 -14.12 -19.34
C LEU A 193 -5.27 -12.75 -19.91
N PRO A 194 -6.16 -12.13 -20.73
CA PRO A 194 -5.98 -10.73 -21.15
C PRO A 194 -5.89 -9.77 -19.97
N MET A 195 -5.44 -8.55 -20.25
CA MET A 195 -5.43 -7.47 -19.26
C MET A 195 -6.86 -7.16 -18.78
N GLN A 196 -7.02 -7.00 -17.47
CA GLN A 196 -8.33 -6.63 -16.91
C GLN A 196 -8.62 -5.14 -17.08
N PRO A 197 -9.87 -4.75 -17.30
CA PRO A 197 -10.27 -3.35 -17.27
C PRO A 197 -9.92 -2.70 -15.92
N GLY A 198 -9.30 -1.52 -15.98
CA GLY A 198 -8.89 -0.78 -14.78
C GLY A 198 -7.54 -1.19 -14.17
N ASP A 199 -6.87 -2.22 -14.71
CA ASP A 199 -5.48 -2.52 -14.33
C ASP A 199 -4.50 -1.53 -14.97
N VAL A 200 -3.45 -1.18 -14.22
CA VAL A 200 -2.35 -0.34 -14.69
C VAL A 200 -1.19 -1.23 -15.10
N TYR A 201 -0.57 -0.95 -16.27
CA TYR A 201 0.53 -1.75 -16.80
C TYR A 201 1.73 -1.79 -15.86
N ARG A 202 2.14 -0.63 -15.34
CA ARG A 202 3.34 -0.49 -14.49
C ARG A 202 3.08 0.51 -13.38
N THR A 203 3.58 0.21 -12.17
CA THR A 203 3.59 1.15 -11.03
C THR A 203 4.87 1.00 -10.26
N TYR A 204 5.54 2.12 -9.95
CA TYR A 204 6.63 2.16 -8.97
C TYR A 204 6.83 3.56 -8.40
N ALA A 205 7.35 3.59 -7.17
CA ALA A 205 7.49 4.80 -6.37
C ALA A 205 8.77 5.57 -6.69
N ASP A 206 8.68 6.90 -6.72
CA ASP A 206 9.80 7.76 -6.36
C ASP A 206 9.80 7.91 -4.84
N VAL A 207 10.84 7.41 -4.19
CA VAL A 207 11.03 7.44 -2.72
C VAL A 207 12.15 8.39 -2.30
N SER A 208 12.61 9.27 -3.20
CA SER A 208 13.70 10.19 -2.94
C SER A 208 13.44 11.14 -1.77
N ALA A 209 12.20 11.60 -1.61
CA ALA A 209 11.80 12.41 -0.47
C ALA A 209 11.93 11.62 0.86
N LEU A 210 11.51 10.38 0.88
CA LEU A 210 11.64 9.51 2.05
C LEU A 210 13.11 9.26 2.41
N GLU A 211 13.94 8.98 1.41
CA GLU A 211 15.38 8.74 1.59
C GLU A 211 16.09 10.00 2.09
N ARG A 212 15.79 11.16 1.52
CA ARG A 212 16.36 12.46 1.93
C ARG A 212 16.01 12.80 3.39
N ASP A 213 14.74 12.65 3.79
CA ASP A 213 14.25 13.16 5.04
C ASP A 213 14.46 12.18 6.21
N PHE A 214 14.52 10.86 5.95
CA PHE A 214 14.62 9.82 6.99
C PHE A 214 15.85 8.92 6.85
N GLY A 215 16.68 9.10 5.83
CA GLY A 215 17.84 8.24 5.59
C GLY A 215 17.47 6.76 5.43
N PHE A 216 16.29 6.49 4.88
CA PHE A 216 15.76 5.13 4.74
C PHE A 216 15.12 4.93 3.38
N ARG A 217 15.36 3.75 2.82
CA ARG A 217 14.75 3.26 1.60
C ARG A 217 14.39 1.78 1.78
N PRO A 218 13.17 1.37 1.47
CA PRO A 218 12.83 -0.06 1.35
C PRO A 218 13.74 -0.74 0.34
N ASP A 219 14.31 -1.89 0.68
CA ASP A 219 15.27 -2.58 -0.20
C ASP A 219 15.24 -4.11 -0.13
N THR A 220 14.33 -4.68 0.67
CA THR A 220 14.19 -6.15 0.77
C THR A 220 13.93 -6.77 -0.60
N PRO A 221 14.82 -7.68 -1.07
CA PRO A 221 14.65 -8.36 -2.35
C PRO A 221 13.39 -9.25 -2.36
N ILE A 222 12.71 -9.33 -3.51
CA ILE A 222 11.45 -10.07 -3.63
C ILE A 222 11.59 -11.54 -3.23
N ALA A 223 12.68 -12.20 -3.59
CA ALA A 223 12.94 -13.60 -3.26
C ALA A 223 13.05 -13.81 -1.74
N GLU A 224 13.72 -12.88 -1.04
CA GLU A 224 13.86 -12.93 0.42
C GLU A 224 12.51 -12.72 1.11
N GLY A 225 11.79 -11.68 0.75
CA GLY A 225 10.48 -11.37 1.35
C GLY A 225 9.45 -12.47 1.10
N LEU A 226 9.43 -13.08 -0.10
CA LEU A 226 8.55 -14.22 -0.39
C LEU A 226 8.97 -15.49 0.35
N GLY A 227 10.28 -15.70 0.55
CA GLY A 227 10.77 -16.81 1.39
C GLY A 227 10.28 -16.69 2.84
N ARG A 228 10.38 -15.50 3.44
CA ARG A 228 9.87 -15.20 4.80
C ARG A 228 8.33 -15.35 4.87
N PHE A 229 7.62 -14.87 3.85
CA PHE A 229 6.17 -15.04 3.76
C PHE A 229 5.76 -16.51 3.67
N ALA A 230 6.42 -17.30 2.80
CA ALA A 230 6.13 -18.73 2.64
C ALA A 230 6.39 -19.53 3.92
N ALA A 231 7.46 -19.22 4.64
CA ALA A 231 7.78 -19.82 5.93
C ALA A 231 6.69 -19.52 6.98
N TRP A 232 6.26 -18.25 7.07
CA TRP A 232 5.16 -17.85 7.94
C TRP A 232 3.85 -18.54 7.54
N TYR A 233 3.52 -18.60 6.25
CA TYR A 233 2.29 -19.20 5.75
C TYR A 233 2.18 -20.68 6.17
N ARG A 234 3.26 -21.44 5.99
CA ARG A 234 3.34 -22.85 6.42
C ARG A 234 3.22 -23.01 7.93
N ALA A 235 3.89 -22.17 8.70
CA ALA A 235 3.82 -22.21 10.17
C ALA A 235 2.42 -21.89 10.69
N TYR A 236 1.71 -20.96 10.06
CA TYR A 236 0.39 -20.51 10.51
C TYR A 236 -0.75 -21.43 10.05
N TYR A 237 -0.73 -21.89 8.80
CA TYR A 237 -1.80 -22.72 8.23
C TYR A 237 -1.49 -24.23 8.29
N GLY A 238 -0.29 -24.64 8.64
CA GLY A 238 0.19 -26.03 8.59
C GLY A 238 0.62 -26.47 7.18
N GLU A 239 1.49 -27.49 7.11
CA GLU A 239 1.85 -28.13 5.86
C GLU A 239 0.66 -28.96 5.37
N GLY A 240 -0.08 -28.44 4.40
CA GLY A 240 -1.23 -29.12 3.80
C GLY A 240 -2.61 -28.62 4.22
N SER A 241 -2.72 -27.54 5.01
CA SER A 241 -4.00 -26.89 5.29
C SER A 241 -4.44 -26.07 4.08
N VAL A 242 -5.27 -26.65 3.22
CA VAL A 242 -5.99 -26.02 2.12
C VAL A 242 -7.48 -26.04 2.45
#